data_a385b581093c5bfd99202c2b1ff430a5
#
_entry.id   a385b581093c5bfd99202c2b1ff430a5
#
_cell.length_a   1.000
_cell.length_b   1.000
_cell.length_c   1.000
_cell.angle_alpha   90.00
_cell.angle_beta   90.00
_cell.angle_gamma   90.00
#
_symmetry.space_group_name_H-M   'P 1'
#
loop_
_entity.id
_entity.type
_entity.pdbx_description
1 polymer ?
#
loop_
_entity_poly.entity_id
_entity_poly.type
_entity_poly.pdbx_seq_one_letter_code
_entity_poly.pdbx_strand_id
1 'polypeptide(L)'
;MKILVFSDSHGRWRSIDEALSIHGGVCDAVLFLGDGLADIERVRDKYPNIAFFCVRGNCDVFGFSDTPEEEILNFDGIRIFFAHGHKYGVKGSFGYILNRAVEQGADAVLFGHTHMPYASVEYFGEKRVQIFNPGSIGSGSYGIINTSKGVIVASWGSI
;
A
#
# COMPACT_ATOMS: atom_id res chain seq x y z
N MET A 1 -15.07 0.95 3.66
CA MET A 1 -14.26 1.89 2.83
C MET A 1 -13.67 1.14 1.66
N LYS A 2 -13.46 1.82 0.53
CA LYS A 2 -12.68 1.29 -0.62
C LYS A 2 -11.34 2.03 -0.70
N ILE A 3 -10.26 1.28 -0.65
CA ILE A 3 -8.89 1.80 -0.62
C ILE A 3 -8.15 1.25 -1.82
N LEU A 4 -7.50 2.12 -2.61
CA LEU A 4 -6.56 1.69 -3.64
C LEU A 4 -5.15 1.64 -3.06
N VAL A 5 -4.38 0.63 -3.43
CA VAL A 5 -3.02 0.43 -2.97
C VAL A 5 -2.08 0.41 -4.18
N PHE A 6 -1.17 1.37 -4.22
CA PHE A 6 -0.16 1.49 -5.27
C PHE A 6 1.24 1.35 -4.69
N SER A 7 2.16 0.85 -5.50
CA SER A 7 3.58 0.77 -5.21
C SER A 7 4.39 0.82 -6.51
N ASP A 8 5.64 1.27 -6.42
CA ASP A 8 6.64 1.06 -7.47
C ASP A 8 6.19 1.63 -8.84
N SER A 9 5.80 2.91 -8.87
CA SER A 9 5.38 3.58 -10.10
C SER A 9 6.56 4.01 -10.99
N HIS A 10 7.72 4.31 -10.40
CA HIS A 10 8.97 4.61 -11.11
C HIS A 10 8.80 5.57 -12.31
N GLY A 11 8.15 6.71 -12.10
CA GLY A 11 7.92 7.74 -13.12
C GLY A 11 6.66 7.52 -13.99
N ARG A 12 5.91 6.44 -13.77
CA ARG A 12 4.71 6.12 -14.55
C ARG A 12 3.43 6.66 -13.88
N TRP A 13 3.40 7.95 -13.56
CA TRP A 13 2.25 8.60 -12.93
C TRP A 13 0.94 8.43 -13.70
N ARG A 14 0.99 8.25 -15.04
CA ARG A 14 -0.22 8.01 -15.86
C ARG A 14 -0.94 6.72 -15.48
N SER A 15 -0.21 5.69 -15.10
CA SER A 15 -0.80 4.44 -14.62
C SER A 15 -1.60 4.64 -13.33
N ILE A 16 -1.11 5.48 -12.41
CA ILE A 16 -1.85 5.86 -11.20
C ILE A 16 -3.10 6.67 -11.58
N ASP A 17 -2.96 7.66 -12.46
CA ASP A 17 -4.07 8.51 -12.91
C ASP A 17 -5.17 7.68 -13.61
N GLU A 18 -4.79 6.69 -14.42
CA GLU A 18 -5.71 5.78 -15.09
C GLU A 18 -6.48 4.91 -14.08
N ALA A 19 -5.79 4.26 -13.15
CA ALA A 19 -6.43 3.47 -12.09
C ALA A 19 -7.37 4.33 -11.24
N LEU A 20 -6.97 5.55 -10.87
CA LEU A 20 -7.81 6.48 -10.14
C LEU A 20 -9.02 6.93 -10.96
N SER A 21 -8.89 7.13 -12.27
CA SER A 21 -10.01 7.51 -13.13
C SER A 21 -11.10 6.43 -13.18
N ILE A 22 -10.69 5.15 -13.11
CA ILE A 22 -11.62 4.01 -13.08
C ILE A 22 -12.37 3.94 -11.73
N HIS A 23 -11.69 4.25 -10.63
CA HIS A 23 -12.21 4.02 -9.27
C HIS A 23 -12.52 5.28 -8.47
N GLY A 24 -12.11 6.46 -8.94
CA GLY A 24 -12.12 7.70 -8.16
C GLY A 24 -13.49 8.13 -7.62
N GLY A 25 -14.57 7.77 -8.32
CA GLY A 25 -15.93 8.06 -7.87
C GLY A 25 -16.38 7.26 -6.64
N VAL A 26 -15.64 6.20 -6.26
CA VAL A 26 -15.98 5.29 -5.16
C VAL A 26 -14.76 4.95 -4.28
N CYS A 27 -13.64 5.64 -4.48
CA CYS A 27 -12.42 5.45 -3.71
C CYS A 27 -12.38 6.43 -2.54
N ASP A 28 -12.23 5.92 -1.33
CA ASP A 28 -12.14 6.74 -0.11
C ASP A 28 -10.69 7.16 0.18
N ALA A 29 -9.73 6.26 -0.07
CA ALA A 29 -8.32 6.48 0.23
C ALA A 29 -7.38 5.78 -0.74
N VAL A 30 -6.15 6.31 -0.82
CA VAL A 30 -5.01 5.70 -1.49
C VAL A 30 -3.92 5.43 -0.47
N LEU A 31 -3.37 4.22 -0.45
CA LEU A 31 -2.12 3.88 0.22
C LEU A 31 -1.03 3.74 -0.85
N PHE A 32 0.00 4.57 -0.76
CA PHE A 32 1.15 4.49 -1.65
C PHE A 32 2.37 3.94 -0.89
N LEU A 33 2.87 2.81 -1.36
CA LEU A 33 3.89 2.03 -0.65
C LEU A 33 5.33 2.37 -1.06
N GLY A 34 5.53 3.49 -1.74
CA GLY A 34 6.88 3.99 -2.07
C GLY A 34 7.35 3.67 -3.49
N ASP A 35 8.52 4.21 -3.81
CA ASP A 35 9.20 4.19 -5.12
C ASP A 35 8.38 4.88 -6.23
N GLY A 36 8.12 6.18 -5.98
CA GLY A 36 7.42 7.06 -6.92
C GLY A 36 6.59 8.15 -6.26
N LEU A 37 7.01 8.69 -5.11
CA LEU A 37 6.30 9.78 -4.43
C LEU A 37 6.09 11.00 -5.33
N ALA A 38 7.06 11.32 -6.19
CA ALA A 38 6.91 12.39 -7.18
C ALA A 38 5.75 12.15 -8.18
N ASP A 39 5.39 10.89 -8.43
CA ASP A 39 4.25 10.54 -9.28
C ASP A 39 2.93 10.82 -8.56
N ILE A 40 2.87 10.53 -7.25
CA ILE A 40 1.70 10.86 -6.41
C ILE A 40 1.48 12.36 -6.36
N GLU A 41 2.53 13.17 -6.18
CA GLU A 41 2.43 14.64 -6.16
C GLU A 41 1.82 15.19 -7.47
N ARG A 42 2.05 14.54 -8.60
CA ARG A 42 1.48 14.96 -9.90
C ARG A 42 -0.01 14.68 -10.06
N VAL A 43 -0.53 13.67 -9.34
CA VAL A 43 -1.91 13.23 -9.55
C VAL A 43 -2.85 13.62 -8.42
N ARG A 44 -2.37 13.76 -7.20
CA ARG A 44 -3.21 13.93 -6.01
C ARG A 44 -4.17 15.12 -6.09
N ASP A 45 -3.72 16.24 -6.67
CA ASP A 45 -4.53 17.46 -6.76
C ASP A 45 -5.73 17.33 -7.70
N LYS A 46 -5.72 16.34 -8.58
CA LYS A 46 -6.88 16.02 -9.45
C LYS A 46 -8.00 15.29 -8.69
N TYR A 47 -7.69 14.73 -7.51
CA TYR A 47 -8.59 13.90 -6.72
C TYR A 47 -8.75 14.43 -5.28
N PRO A 48 -9.29 15.65 -5.10
CA PRO A 48 -9.31 16.34 -3.81
C PRO A 48 -10.19 15.65 -2.75
N ASN A 49 -11.06 14.74 -3.15
CA ASN A 49 -11.94 14.00 -2.25
C ASN A 49 -11.36 12.67 -1.80
N ILE A 50 -10.16 12.29 -2.27
CA ILE A 50 -9.48 11.05 -1.91
C ILE A 50 -8.37 11.38 -0.90
N ALA A 51 -8.33 10.66 0.22
CA ALA A 51 -7.24 10.78 1.18
C ALA A 51 -6.01 9.98 0.68
N PHE A 52 -4.83 10.62 0.64
CA PHE A 52 -3.57 9.98 0.24
C PHE A 52 -2.67 9.79 1.45
N PHE A 53 -2.29 8.55 1.72
CA PHE A 53 -1.32 8.16 2.75
C PHE A 53 -0.14 7.49 2.05
N CYS A 54 1.06 7.97 2.33
CA CYS A 54 2.24 7.57 1.59
C CYS A 54 3.39 7.20 2.52
N VAL A 55 4.13 6.16 2.16
CA VAL A 55 5.45 5.88 2.73
C VAL A 55 6.50 5.96 1.64
N ARG A 56 7.73 6.30 2.03
CA ARG A 56 8.82 6.39 1.05
C ARG A 56 9.51 5.05 0.82
N GLY A 57 9.89 4.81 -0.42
CA GLY A 57 10.72 3.69 -0.82
C GLY A 57 12.20 4.04 -0.91
N ASN A 58 13.01 3.10 -1.37
CA ASN A 58 14.45 3.30 -1.53
C ASN A 58 14.81 4.22 -2.71
N CYS A 59 13.93 4.41 -3.67
CA CYS A 59 14.13 5.33 -4.80
C CYS A 59 13.63 6.76 -4.54
N ASP A 60 12.90 7.00 -3.45
CA ASP A 60 12.38 8.32 -3.08
C ASP A 60 13.42 9.12 -2.26
N VAL A 61 14.59 9.37 -2.84
CA VAL A 61 15.76 9.90 -2.12
C VAL A 61 15.72 11.41 -1.94
N PHE A 62 15.21 12.15 -2.91
CA PHE A 62 15.25 13.61 -2.92
C PHE A 62 13.87 14.23 -2.73
N GLY A 63 13.77 15.17 -1.78
CA GLY A 63 12.56 15.95 -1.55
C GLY A 63 11.50 15.29 -0.65
N PHE A 64 11.73 14.04 -0.18
CA PHE A 64 10.75 13.27 0.59
C PHE A 64 11.27 12.79 1.95
N SER A 65 12.27 13.49 2.52
CA SER A 65 12.86 13.13 3.82
C SER A 65 11.84 13.07 4.96
N ASP A 66 10.80 13.89 4.89
CA ASP A 66 9.76 14.00 5.92
C ASP A 66 8.64 12.97 5.76
N THR A 67 8.61 12.25 4.62
CA THR A 67 7.65 11.16 4.41
C THR A 67 8.10 9.94 5.21
N PRO A 68 7.21 9.32 6.02
CA PRO A 68 7.56 8.16 6.84
C PRO A 68 7.95 6.96 5.97
N GLU A 69 8.73 6.04 6.54
CA GLU A 69 9.14 4.78 5.88
C GLU A 69 8.19 3.62 6.20
N GLU A 70 7.43 3.78 7.27
CA GLU A 70 6.37 2.87 7.69
C GLU A 70 5.25 3.66 8.37
N GLU A 71 4.05 3.16 8.31
CA GLU A 71 2.89 3.76 8.96
C GLU A 71 1.88 2.68 9.36
N ILE A 72 1.07 2.98 10.39
CA ILE A 72 -0.07 2.15 10.75
C ILE A 72 -1.30 3.02 10.92
N LEU A 73 -2.36 2.69 10.19
CA LEU A 73 -3.63 3.43 10.19
C LEU A 73 -4.80 2.49 10.47
N ASN A 74 -5.90 3.06 10.98
CA ASN A 74 -7.13 2.33 11.23
C ASN A 74 -8.19 2.70 10.18
N PHE A 75 -8.70 1.67 9.50
CA PHE A 75 -9.78 1.79 8.52
C PHE A 75 -10.94 0.85 8.93
N ASP A 76 -12.06 1.40 9.34
CA ASP A 76 -13.25 0.64 9.78
C ASP A 76 -12.95 -0.42 10.87
N GLY A 77 -12.06 -0.11 11.80
CA GLY A 77 -11.63 -1.03 12.86
C GLY A 77 -10.50 -1.99 12.48
N ILE A 78 -10.02 -1.95 11.23
CA ILE A 78 -8.87 -2.73 10.75
C ILE A 78 -7.60 -1.88 10.86
N ARG A 79 -6.60 -2.36 11.58
CA ARG A 79 -5.28 -1.74 11.68
C ARG A 79 -4.39 -2.25 10.56
N ILE A 80 -4.09 -1.39 9.60
CA ILE A 80 -3.25 -1.68 8.44
C ILE A 80 -1.86 -1.08 8.67
N PHE A 81 -0.86 -1.94 8.79
CA PHE A 81 0.55 -1.55 8.75
C PHE A 81 1.03 -1.57 7.30
N PHE A 82 1.72 -0.52 6.88
CA PHE A 82 2.28 -0.47 5.54
C PHE A 82 3.66 0.18 5.50
N ALA A 83 4.50 -0.36 4.64
CA ALA A 83 5.86 0.09 4.39
C ALA A 83 6.27 -0.29 2.97
N HIS A 84 7.33 0.33 2.42
CA HIS A 84 7.85 -0.12 1.12
C HIS A 84 8.41 -1.54 1.18
N GLY A 85 9.10 -1.89 2.27
CA GLY A 85 9.59 -3.25 2.48
C GLY A 85 11.11 -3.42 2.30
N HIS A 86 11.82 -2.48 1.66
CA HIS A 86 13.26 -2.59 1.42
C HIS A 86 14.07 -2.72 2.71
N LYS A 87 13.72 -2.01 3.78
CA LYS A 87 14.37 -2.12 5.10
C LYS A 87 14.09 -3.44 5.82
N TYR A 88 13.05 -4.11 5.43
CA TYR A 88 12.64 -5.39 6.00
C TYR A 88 13.11 -6.61 5.23
N GLY A 89 13.85 -6.41 4.13
CA GLY A 89 14.40 -7.51 3.33
C GLY A 89 13.34 -8.41 2.70
N VAL A 90 12.17 -7.84 2.31
CA VAL A 90 11.01 -8.60 1.80
C VAL A 90 11.28 -9.37 0.50
N LYS A 91 12.39 -9.12 -0.19
CA LYS A 91 12.83 -9.94 -1.33
C LYS A 91 13.35 -11.32 -0.91
N GLY A 92 13.77 -11.48 0.35
CA GLY A 92 14.25 -12.74 0.90
C GLY A 92 13.25 -13.42 1.82
N SER A 93 12.58 -12.65 2.70
CA SER A 93 11.66 -13.20 3.69
C SER A 93 10.71 -12.10 4.18
N PHE A 94 9.50 -12.48 4.57
CA PHE A 94 8.52 -11.55 5.17
C PHE A 94 8.57 -11.52 6.71
N GLY A 95 9.46 -12.31 7.34
CA GLY A 95 9.49 -12.46 8.79
C GLY A 95 9.67 -11.15 9.55
N TYR A 96 10.59 -10.28 9.10
CA TYR A 96 10.87 -9.02 9.80
C TYR A 96 9.72 -8.02 9.71
N ILE A 97 9.10 -7.84 8.53
CA ILE A 97 7.97 -6.92 8.38
C ILE A 97 6.73 -7.43 9.13
N LEU A 98 6.52 -8.75 9.16
CA LEU A 98 5.44 -9.38 9.90
C LEU A 98 5.60 -9.18 11.41
N ASN A 99 6.79 -9.46 11.95
CA ASN A 99 7.06 -9.25 13.38
C ASN A 99 6.82 -7.79 13.76
N ARG A 100 7.33 -6.85 12.97
CA ARG A 100 7.12 -5.42 13.20
C ARG A 100 5.64 -5.04 13.22
N ALA A 101 4.87 -5.53 12.25
CA ALA A 101 3.44 -5.26 12.16
C ALA A 101 2.65 -5.86 13.32
N VAL A 102 2.99 -7.09 13.74
CA VAL A 102 2.36 -7.75 14.89
C VAL A 102 2.66 -7.00 16.19
N GLU A 103 3.88 -6.55 16.41
CA GLU A 103 4.24 -5.69 17.56
C GLU A 103 3.42 -4.40 17.60
N GLN A 104 3.09 -3.84 16.45
CA GLN A 104 2.21 -2.66 16.30
C GLN A 104 0.72 -3.01 16.41
N GLY A 105 0.37 -4.29 16.56
CA GLY A 105 -1.02 -4.76 16.66
C GLY A 105 -1.78 -4.72 15.33
N ALA A 106 -1.10 -4.81 14.18
CA ALA A 106 -1.72 -4.78 12.86
C ALA A 106 -2.58 -6.02 12.59
N ASP A 107 -3.65 -5.84 11.81
CA ASP A 107 -4.52 -6.89 11.28
C ASP A 107 -4.18 -7.22 9.83
N ALA A 108 -3.52 -6.27 9.15
CA ALA A 108 -2.99 -6.45 7.80
C ALA A 108 -1.62 -5.77 7.64
N VAL A 109 -0.81 -6.34 6.77
CA VAL A 109 0.53 -5.86 6.39
C VAL A 109 0.57 -5.66 4.89
N LEU A 110 0.87 -4.44 4.45
CA LEU A 110 1.03 -4.12 3.03
C LEU A 110 2.47 -3.72 2.76
N PHE A 111 3.03 -4.22 1.66
CA PHE A 111 4.37 -3.84 1.20
C PHE A 111 4.50 -3.91 -0.32
N GLY A 112 5.48 -3.19 -0.87
CA GLY A 112 5.83 -3.17 -2.28
C GLY A 112 7.19 -3.82 -2.55
N HIS A 113 8.08 -3.10 -3.25
CA HIS A 113 9.50 -3.39 -3.47
C HIS A 113 9.80 -4.65 -4.30
N THR A 114 9.03 -5.72 -4.18
CA THR A 114 9.24 -6.95 -4.94
C THR A 114 8.72 -6.85 -6.37
N HIS A 115 7.83 -5.90 -6.64
CA HIS A 115 7.08 -5.73 -7.88
C HIS A 115 6.14 -6.90 -8.23
N MET A 116 6.03 -7.88 -7.33
CA MET A 116 5.23 -9.10 -7.55
C MET A 116 3.98 -9.07 -6.68
N PRO A 117 2.78 -9.21 -7.27
CA PRO A 117 1.57 -9.39 -6.50
C PRO A 117 1.68 -10.60 -5.56
N TYR A 118 1.29 -10.40 -4.30
CA TYR A 118 1.33 -11.48 -3.31
C TYR A 118 0.23 -11.28 -2.27
N ALA A 119 -0.42 -12.38 -1.87
CA ALA A 119 -1.32 -12.40 -0.72
C ALA A 119 -1.21 -13.71 0.04
N SER A 120 -1.24 -13.61 1.36
CA SER A 120 -1.36 -14.76 2.26
C SER A 120 -1.99 -14.33 3.59
N VAL A 121 -2.22 -15.30 4.44
CA VAL A 121 -2.70 -15.10 5.80
C VAL A 121 -1.77 -15.87 6.74
N GLU A 122 -1.29 -15.18 7.75
CA GLU A 122 -0.47 -15.77 8.82
C GLU A 122 -1.21 -15.69 10.15
N TYR A 123 -0.90 -16.64 11.05
CA TYR A 123 -1.47 -16.70 12.37
C TYR A 123 -0.39 -16.58 13.44
N PHE A 124 -0.58 -15.65 14.36
CA PHE A 124 0.26 -15.43 15.54
C PHE A 124 -0.57 -15.71 16.78
N GLY A 125 -0.56 -16.96 17.25
CA GLY A 125 -1.52 -17.45 18.20
C GLY A 125 -2.93 -17.44 17.59
N GLU A 126 -3.87 -16.75 18.22
CA GLU A 126 -5.24 -16.57 17.70
C GLU A 126 -5.37 -15.37 16.74
N LYS A 127 -4.34 -14.54 16.66
CA LYS A 127 -4.36 -13.35 15.81
C LYS A 127 -4.10 -13.71 14.35
N ARG A 128 -5.11 -13.44 13.49
CA ARG A 128 -5.00 -13.53 12.05
C ARG A 128 -4.44 -12.24 11.48
N VAL A 129 -3.40 -12.31 10.66
CA VAL A 129 -2.79 -11.17 9.97
C VAL A 129 -2.80 -11.42 8.47
N GLN A 130 -3.41 -10.52 7.71
CA GLN A 130 -3.40 -10.60 6.25
C GLN A 130 -2.15 -9.93 5.69
N ILE A 131 -1.47 -10.59 4.75
CA ILE A 131 -0.33 -10.06 4.02
C ILE A 131 -0.79 -9.73 2.61
N PHE A 132 -0.37 -8.56 2.10
CA PHE A 132 -0.72 -8.18 0.75
C PHE A 132 0.36 -7.31 0.10
N ASN A 133 0.68 -7.62 -1.16
CA ASN A 133 1.52 -6.81 -2.03
C ASN A 133 0.75 -6.52 -3.32
N PRO A 134 0.57 -5.24 -3.70
CA PRO A 134 -0.20 -4.87 -4.87
C PRO A 134 0.51 -5.19 -6.20
N GLY A 135 1.79 -5.55 -6.16
CA GLY A 135 2.66 -5.52 -7.33
C GLY A 135 3.14 -4.10 -7.66
N SER A 136 3.55 -3.86 -8.89
CA SER A 136 4.00 -2.56 -9.37
C SER A 136 2.94 -1.92 -10.26
N ILE A 137 2.48 -0.71 -9.89
CA ILE A 137 1.60 0.08 -10.77
C ILE A 137 2.33 0.52 -12.04
N GLY A 138 3.64 0.64 -11.99
CA GLY A 138 4.46 0.85 -13.17
C GLY A 138 4.38 -0.29 -14.20
N SER A 139 4.01 -1.50 -13.78
CA SER A 139 3.74 -2.65 -14.64
C SER A 139 2.23 -2.91 -14.82
N GLY A 140 1.38 -2.00 -14.36
CA GLY A 140 -0.07 -2.07 -14.51
C GLY A 140 -0.82 -2.78 -13.38
N SER A 141 -0.13 -3.30 -12.35
CA SER A 141 -0.77 -3.99 -11.21
C SER A 141 -1.00 -3.06 -10.04
N TYR A 142 -2.15 -3.16 -9.38
CA TYR A 142 -2.47 -2.41 -8.17
C TYR A 142 -3.40 -3.20 -7.25
N GLY A 143 -3.47 -2.77 -5.99
CA GLY A 143 -4.34 -3.37 -4.98
C GLY A 143 -5.68 -2.65 -4.84
N ILE A 144 -6.71 -3.43 -4.52
CA ILE A 144 -8.03 -2.94 -4.13
C ILE A 144 -8.36 -3.58 -2.78
N ILE A 145 -8.49 -2.76 -1.75
CA ILE A 145 -8.89 -3.20 -0.41
C ILE A 145 -10.29 -2.65 -0.11
N ASN A 146 -11.19 -3.53 0.32
CA ASN A 146 -12.48 -3.16 0.85
C ASN A 146 -12.51 -3.50 2.35
N THR A 147 -12.85 -2.52 3.19
CA THR A 147 -13.05 -2.71 4.62
C THR A 147 -14.52 -2.49 4.98
N SER A 148 -15.06 -3.33 5.85
CA SER A 148 -16.40 -3.17 6.38
C SER A 148 -16.54 -3.93 7.70
N LYS A 149 -16.95 -3.24 8.77
CA LYS A 149 -17.28 -3.84 10.07
C LYS A 149 -16.21 -4.83 10.61
N GLY A 150 -14.93 -4.44 10.50
CA GLY A 150 -13.83 -5.30 10.97
C GLY A 150 -13.43 -6.42 10.00
N VAL A 151 -13.96 -6.44 8.79
CA VAL A 151 -13.59 -7.40 7.73
C VAL A 151 -12.77 -6.66 6.67
N ILE A 152 -11.68 -7.30 6.23
CA ILE A 152 -10.83 -6.82 5.13
C ILE A 152 -10.83 -7.84 4.00
N VAL A 153 -11.07 -7.35 2.78
CA VAL A 153 -10.98 -8.12 1.54
C VAL A 153 -10.02 -7.40 0.60
N ALA A 154 -8.95 -8.08 0.21
CA ALA A 154 -7.96 -7.56 -0.72
C ALA A 154 -8.00 -8.34 -2.04
N SER A 155 -7.85 -7.61 -3.15
CA SER A 155 -7.79 -8.14 -4.51
C SER A 155 -6.87 -7.28 -5.36
N TRP A 156 -6.56 -7.74 -6.57
CA TRP A 156 -5.77 -6.97 -7.53
C TRP A 156 -6.64 -6.41 -8.64
N GLY A 157 -6.26 -5.23 -9.10
CA GLY A 157 -6.70 -4.63 -10.34
C GLY A 157 -5.53 -4.55 -11.34
N SER A 158 -5.86 -4.33 -12.61
CA SER A 158 -4.87 -4.10 -13.66
C SER A 158 -5.36 -3.02 -14.63
N ILE A 159 -4.41 -2.31 -15.25
CA ILE A 159 -4.59 -1.35 -16.34
C ILE A 159 -3.78 -1.80 -17.55
#